data_b564abed2ced69a39c774402b98b48b3
#
_entry.id   b564abed2ced69a39c774402b98b48b3
#
_cell.length_a   1.000
_cell.length_b   1.000
_cell.length_c   1.000
_cell.angle_alpha   90.00
_cell.angle_beta   90.00
_cell.angle_gamma   90.00
#
_symmetry.space_group_name_H-M   'P 1'
#
loop_
_entity.id
_entity.type
_entity.pdbx_description
1 polymer ?
#
loop_
_entity_poly.entity_id
_entity_poly.type
_entity_poly.pdbx_seq_one_letter_code
_entity_poly.pdbx_strand_id
1 'polypeptide(L)'
;MDVWEAVHHGRRSGQMTAAMLHDLSPFHDLPEPALLALSERARWRLYRSGENVITTGMVEQYIYVVLHGVVRVGGVGPDGREIACFFLGPGDVLDVMAMPSTLVDIAYARAIVSDAIVIAIPGERFSRVVHEQLSLTTVLLDQRRQRLYETAVLPADCLYASSVVRYGHLLGKLGPLYPDQMIPATHEEIAGMGGMSRSRLETVLPQFKEAGYVDYEYGETGITVLDINSLLHIEDMIEGV
;
A
#
# COMPACT_ATOMS: atom_id res chain seq x y z
N MET A 1 16.43 19.05 9.91
CA MET A 1 15.69 17.97 10.65
C MET A 1 14.87 17.25 9.62
N ASP A 2 15.24 16.02 9.32
CA ASP A 2 14.48 15.17 8.40
C ASP A 2 13.18 14.65 9.04
N VAL A 3 12.38 13.89 8.28
CA VAL A 3 11.09 13.36 8.77
C VAL A 3 11.31 12.39 9.92
N TRP A 4 12.33 11.54 9.84
CA TRP A 4 12.64 10.53 10.85
C TRP A 4 13.07 11.15 12.17
N GLU A 5 13.95 12.15 12.10
CA GLU A 5 14.38 12.90 13.27
C GLU A 5 13.19 13.59 13.94
N ALA A 6 12.28 14.17 13.15
CA ALA A 6 11.07 14.79 13.68
C ALA A 6 10.12 13.78 14.36
N VAL A 7 9.96 12.58 13.78
CA VAL A 7 9.15 11.50 14.37
C VAL A 7 9.77 10.98 15.65
N HIS A 8 11.09 10.77 15.71
CA HIS A 8 11.79 10.38 16.93
C HIS A 8 11.65 11.40 18.06
N HIS A 9 11.51 12.69 17.72
CA HIS A 9 11.20 13.75 18.69
C HIS A 9 9.70 13.89 19.00
N GLY A 10 8.88 12.90 18.64
CA GLY A 10 7.46 12.84 18.99
C GLY A 10 6.54 13.70 18.10
N ARG A 11 7.03 14.26 16.99
CA ARG A 11 6.18 14.98 16.04
C ARG A 11 5.37 14.00 15.19
N ARG A 12 4.09 14.32 15.01
CA ARG A 12 3.19 13.51 14.16
C ARG A 12 2.94 14.15 12.79
N SER A 13 3.46 15.33 12.53
CA SER A 13 3.33 16.03 11.23
C SER A 13 4.37 17.12 11.07
N GLY A 14 4.64 17.50 9.83
CA GLY A 14 5.54 18.60 9.51
C GLY A 14 5.44 19.02 8.05
N GLN A 15 6.22 20.02 7.68
CA GLN A 15 6.31 20.52 6.31
C GLN A 15 7.34 19.69 5.53
N MET A 16 7.07 19.42 4.25
CA MET A 16 8.03 18.81 3.34
C MET A 16 8.95 19.85 2.74
N THR A 17 10.19 19.45 2.43
CA THR A 17 11.15 20.24 1.66
C THR A 17 11.43 19.59 0.31
N ALA A 18 11.99 20.36 -0.63
CA ALA A 18 12.40 19.83 -1.93
C ALA A 18 13.42 18.67 -1.80
N ALA A 19 14.39 18.81 -0.90
CA ALA A 19 15.38 17.77 -0.63
C ALA A 19 14.74 16.46 -0.14
N MET A 20 13.78 16.52 0.78
CA MET A 20 13.05 15.34 1.25
C MET A 20 12.22 14.66 0.15
N LEU A 21 11.67 15.45 -0.80
CA LEU A 21 10.96 14.89 -1.95
C LEU A 21 11.90 14.22 -2.94
N HIS A 22 13.09 14.79 -3.16
CA HIS A 22 14.09 14.24 -4.08
C HIS A 22 14.51 12.82 -3.70
N ASP A 23 14.56 12.50 -2.41
CA ASP A 23 14.95 11.16 -1.93
C ASP A 23 13.86 10.09 -2.16
N LEU A 24 12.70 10.49 -2.67
CA LEU A 24 11.56 9.61 -2.91
C LEU A 24 11.39 9.27 -4.40
N SER A 25 11.30 8.00 -4.74
CA SER A 25 10.57 7.63 -5.95
C SER A 25 9.11 8.06 -5.76
N PRO A 26 8.46 8.71 -6.69
CA PRO A 26 8.79 8.93 -8.10
C PRO A 26 9.44 10.29 -8.40
N PHE A 27 10.01 11.00 -7.43
CA PHE A 27 10.43 12.40 -7.56
C PHE A 27 11.94 12.60 -7.77
N HIS A 28 12.76 11.55 -7.62
CA HIS A 28 14.23 11.67 -7.65
C HIS A 28 14.79 12.19 -8.97
N ASP A 29 14.11 11.97 -10.09
CA ASP A 29 14.54 12.47 -11.42
C ASP A 29 14.01 13.86 -11.76
N LEU A 30 13.29 14.50 -10.83
CA LEU A 30 12.73 15.83 -11.08
C LEU A 30 13.78 16.93 -10.90
N PRO A 31 13.74 17.97 -11.76
CA PRO A 31 14.58 19.13 -11.58
C PRO A 31 14.17 19.93 -10.32
N GLU A 32 15.15 20.62 -9.71
CA GLU A 32 14.95 21.37 -8.48
C GLU A 32 13.74 22.34 -8.51
N PRO A 33 13.44 23.07 -9.60
CA PRO A 33 12.25 23.93 -9.65
C PRO A 33 10.93 23.16 -9.50
N ALA A 34 10.85 21.93 -10.04
CA ALA A 34 9.67 21.07 -9.90
C ALA A 34 9.53 20.55 -8.45
N LEU A 35 10.63 20.13 -7.82
CA LEU A 35 10.66 19.73 -6.42
C LEU A 35 10.25 20.87 -5.48
N LEU A 36 10.73 22.08 -5.73
CA LEU A 36 10.32 23.28 -4.98
C LEU A 36 8.82 23.55 -5.12
N ALA A 37 8.29 23.45 -6.35
CA ALA A 37 6.85 23.64 -6.61
C ALA A 37 5.99 22.58 -5.89
N LEU A 38 6.42 21.32 -5.85
CA LEU A 38 5.72 20.25 -5.12
C LEU A 38 5.80 20.42 -3.60
N SER A 39 6.95 20.86 -3.08
CA SER A 39 7.17 21.00 -1.63
C SER A 39 6.35 22.15 -1.02
N GLU A 40 5.96 23.13 -1.82
CA GLU A 40 5.20 24.27 -1.34
C GLU A 40 3.82 23.85 -0.84
N ARG A 41 3.59 24.02 0.48
CA ARG A 41 2.42 23.54 1.24
C ARG A 41 2.27 22.01 1.34
N ALA A 42 3.25 21.24 0.85
CA ALA A 42 3.27 19.79 1.10
C ALA A 42 3.56 19.51 2.58
N ARG A 43 2.85 18.56 3.14
CA ARG A 43 3.00 18.17 4.54
C ARG A 43 3.10 16.65 4.67
N TRP A 44 3.93 16.17 5.59
CA TRP A 44 3.91 14.79 6.02
C TRP A 44 3.10 14.62 7.31
N ARG A 45 2.51 13.46 7.47
CA ARG A 45 1.81 13.05 8.69
C ARG A 45 2.06 11.58 8.99
N LEU A 46 2.28 11.30 10.28
CA LEU A 46 2.35 9.96 10.83
C LEU A 46 0.94 9.47 11.15
N TYR A 47 0.59 8.33 10.62
CA TYR A 47 -0.63 7.58 10.91
C TYR A 47 -0.26 6.29 11.64
N ARG A 48 -0.90 6.02 12.76
CA ARG A 48 -0.71 4.75 13.47
C ARG A 48 -1.37 3.61 12.72
N SER A 49 -0.91 2.38 12.95
CA SER A 49 -1.59 1.19 12.45
C SER A 49 -3.07 1.24 12.81
N GLY A 50 -3.93 1.01 11.82
CA GLY A 50 -5.39 1.12 11.92
C GLY A 50 -5.97 2.53 11.70
N GLU A 51 -5.17 3.61 11.69
CA GLU A 51 -5.67 4.96 11.40
C GLU A 51 -5.98 5.15 9.91
N ASN A 52 -7.09 5.82 9.62
CA ASN A 52 -7.45 6.18 8.26
C ASN A 52 -6.62 7.37 7.77
N VAL A 53 -5.97 7.21 6.62
CA VAL A 53 -5.32 8.28 5.85
C VAL A 53 -6.39 9.10 5.13
N ILE A 54 -7.36 8.38 4.54
CA ILE A 54 -8.52 8.94 3.88
C ILE A 54 -9.75 8.20 4.38
N THR A 55 -10.82 8.94 4.66
CA THR A 55 -12.13 8.42 5.05
C THR A 55 -13.15 8.67 3.95
N THR A 56 -14.18 7.85 3.90
CA THR A 56 -15.33 8.02 3.02
C THR A 56 -15.92 9.43 3.13
N GLY A 57 -16.25 10.01 1.97
CA GLY A 57 -16.86 11.34 1.90
C GLY A 57 -15.90 12.53 2.02
N MET A 58 -14.60 12.32 2.18
CA MET A 58 -13.62 13.40 2.12
C MET A 58 -13.39 13.79 0.65
N VAL A 59 -13.84 15.00 0.30
CA VAL A 59 -13.47 15.63 -0.98
C VAL A 59 -12.14 16.32 -0.75
N GLU A 60 -11.06 15.64 -1.05
CA GLU A 60 -9.74 16.20 -0.81
C GLU A 60 -9.07 16.71 -2.08
N GLN A 61 -8.53 17.92 -1.94
CA GLN A 61 -7.74 18.60 -3.00
C GLN A 61 -6.25 18.22 -2.89
N TYR A 62 -5.94 17.03 -2.35
CA TYR A 62 -4.58 16.57 -2.13
C TYR A 62 -4.31 15.25 -2.82
N ILE A 63 -3.07 15.12 -3.26
CA ILE A 63 -2.47 13.85 -3.67
C ILE A 63 -1.67 13.34 -2.49
N TYR A 64 -1.74 12.04 -2.23
CA TYR A 64 -1.03 11.39 -1.14
C TYR A 64 0.10 10.53 -1.68
N VAL A 65 1.27 10.59 -1.03
CA VAL A 65 2.43 9.76 -1.36
C VAL A 65 2.88 9.06 -0.09
N VAL A 66 3.03 7.75 -0.15
CA VAL A 66 3.54 6.99 0.99
C VAL A 66 5.05 7.19 1.09
N LEU A 67 5.52 7.67 2.25
CA LEU A 67 6.93 7.82 2.56
C LEU A 67 7.47 6.57 3.27
N HIS A 68 6.64 6.00 4.16
CA HIS A 68 7.00 4.83 4.95
C HIS A 68 5.76 4.05 5.36
N GLY A 69 5.92 2.74 5.59
CA GLY A 69 4.84 1.84 5.97
C GLY A 69 3.98 1.45 4.79
N VAL A 70 2.85 0.82 5.07
CA VAL A 70 1.92 0.33 4.05
C VAL A 70 0.52 0.86 4.30
N VAL A 71 -0.14 1.29 3.24
CA VAL A 71 -1.52 1.79 3.24
C VAL A 71 -2.37 0.85 2.41
N ARG A 72 -3.41 0.27 3.04
CA ARG A 72 -4.45 -0.52 2.36
C ARG A 72 -5.51 0.41 1.80
N VAL A 73 -5.78 0.29 0.51
CA VAL A 73 -6.90 0.97 -0.14
C VAL A 73 -7.99 -0.05 -0.45
N GLY A 74 -9.22 0.30 -0.16
CA GLY A 74 -10.35 -0.60 -0.35
C GLY A 74 -11.68 0.11 -0.35
N GLY A 75 -12.73 -0.67 -0.44
CA GLY A 75 -14.13 -0.22 -0.35
C GLY A 75 -14.86 -0.88 0.79
N VAL A 76 -15.97 -0.26 1.19
CA VAL A 76 -16.92 -0.81 2.17
C VAL A 76 -18.18 -1.22 1.42
N GLY A 77 -18.53 -2.50 1.52
CA GLY A 77 -19.74 -3.03 0.90
C GLY A 77 -21.03 -2.56 1.62
N PRO A 78 -22.19 -2.79 1.01
CA PRO A 78 -23.49 -2.44 1.62
C PRO A 78 -23.76 -3.15 2.95
N ASP A 79 -23.11 -4.28 3.18
CA ASP A 79 -23.18 -5.08 4.40
C ASP A 79 -22.14 -4.67 5.46
N GLY A 80 -21.40 -3.57 5.21
CA GLY A 80 -20.33 -3.06 6.07
C GLY A 80 -19.01 -3.82 5.98
N ARG A 81 -18.89 -4.82 5.12
CA ARG A 81 -17.63 -5.54 4.92
C ARG A 81 -16.63 -4.70 4.13
N GLU A 82 -15.39 -4.70 4.62
CA GLU A 82 -14.27 -4.07 3.93
C GLU A 82 -13.64 -5.06 2.94
N ILE A 83 -13.40 -4.59 1.72
CA ILE A 83 -12.69 -5.34 0.67
C ILE A 83 -11.45 -4.55 0.31
N ALA A 84 -10.28 -5.18 0.43
CA ALA A 84 -9.03 -4.61 -0.06
C ALA A 84 -9.01 -4.64 -1.59
N CYS A 85 -8.65 -3.51 -2.21
CA CYS A 85 -8.47 -3.42 -3.65
C CYS A 85 -6.99 -3.49 -4.02
N PHE A 86 -6.14 -2.77 -3.28
CA PHE A 86 -4.70 -2.78 -3.47
C PHE A 86 -3.98 -2.24 -2.22
N PHE A 87 -2.66 -2.37 -2.23
CA PHE A 87 -1.77 -1.87 -1.19
C PHE A 87 -0.80 -0.84 -1.78
N LEU A 88 -0.44 0.16 -0.98
CA LEU A 88 0.51 1.20 -1.32
C LEU A 88 1.70 1.11 -0.36
N GLY A 89 2.89 1.03 -0.92
CA GLY A 89 4.16 1.11 -0.20
C GLY A 89 4.91 2.41 -0.46
N PRO A 90 6.14 2.54 0.06
CA PRO A 90 6.95 3.74 -0.14
C PRO A 90 7.14 4.10 -1.62
N GLY A 91 6.90 5.38 -1.96
CA GLY A 91 6.95 5.89 -3.32
C GLY A 91 5.65 5.76 -4.12
N ASP A 92 4.66 5.02 -3.61
CA ASP A 92 3.36 4.93 -4.26
C ASP A 92 2.53 6.19 -4.09
N VAL A 93 1.80 6.54 -5.15
CA VAL A 93 0.94 7.73 -5.20
C VAL A 93 -0.53 7.31 -5.17
N LEU A 94 -1.27 7.88 -4.23
CA LEU A 94 -2.73 7.80 -4.15
C LEU A 94 -3.36 9.12 -4.61
N ASP A 95 -3.97 9.07 -5.78
CA ASP A 95 -4.68 10.19 -6.37
C ASP A 95 -6.19 9.99 -6.21
N VAL A 96 -6.74 10.59 -5.16
CA VAL A 96 -8.18 10.51 -4.87
C VAL A 96 -9.01 11.31 -5.89
N MET A 97 -8.43 12.36 -6.46
CA MET A 97 -9.11 13.18 -7.47
C MET A 97 -9.37 12.43 -8.78
N ALA A 98 -8.61 11.37 -9.05
CA ALA A 98 -8.84 10.51 -10.20
C ALA A 98 -9.90 9.41 -9.94
N MET A 99 -10.42 9.29 -8.72
CA MET A 99 -11.49 8.35 -8.41
C MET A 99 -12.84 8.93 -8.85
N PRO A 100 -13.72 8.13 -9.46
CA PRO A 100 -15.11 8.53 -9.69
C PRO A 100 -15.77 8.95 -8.37
N SER A 101 -16.54 10.01 -8.38
CA SER A 101 -17.23 10.54 -7.18
C SER A 101 -18.08 9.48 -6.47
N THR A 102 -18.66 8.56 -7.22
CA THR A 102 -19.44 7.41 -6.70
C THR A 102 -18.61 6.39 -5.92
N LEU A 103 -17.30 6.34 -6.14
CA LEU A 103 -16.39 5.45 -5.42
C LEU A 103 -15.76 6.14 -4.20
N VAL A 104 -15.64 7.46 -4.20
CA VAL A 104 -15.09 8.24 -3.07
C VAL A 104 -15.94 8.04 -1.81
N ASP A 105 -17.25 7.87 -1.96
CA ASP A 105 -18.17 7.70 -0.83
C ASP A 105 -18.05 6.34 -0.13
N ILE A 106 -17.45 5.35 -0.78
CA ILE A 106 -17.27 4.00 -0.22
C ILE A 106 -15.81 3.59 -0.04
N ALA A 107 -14.89 4.40 -0.58
CA ALA A 107 -13.47 4.11 -0.53
C ALA A 107 -12.83 4.58 0.79
N TYR A 108 -11.85 3.84 1.27
CA TYR A 108 -11.00 4.22 2.38
C TYR A 108 -9.52 3.93 2.05
N ALA A 109 -8.63 4.67 2.70
CA ALA A 109 -7.21 4.35 2.75
C ALA A 109 -6.77 4.32 4.22
N ARG A 110 -6.13 3.22 4.66
CA ARG A 110 -5.79 2.97 6.06
C ARG A 110 -4.36 2.46 6.20
N ALA A 111 -3.62 3.01 7.15
CA ALA A 111 -2.33 2.44 7.56
C ALA A 111 -2.55 1.05 8.16
N ILE A 112 -1.76 0.08 7.76
CA ILE A 112 -1.90 -1.31 8.21
C ILE A 112 -0.56 -1.85 8.70
N VAL A 113 -0.63 -2.80 9.64
CA VAL A 113 0.49 -3.58 10.19
C VAL A 113 1.44 -2.72 11.05
N SER A 114 1.98 -1.65 10.50
CA SER A 114 2.86 -0.70 11.18
C SER A 114 2.37 0.73 11.00
N ASP A 115 2.97 1.66 11.71
CA ASP A 115 2.75 3.09 11.50
C ASP A 115 3.17 3.46 10.06
N ALA A 116 2.41 4.35 9.43
CA ALA A 116 2.72 4.86 8.09
C ALA A 116 2.97 6.37 8.13
N ILE A 117 3.93 6.83 7.33
CA ILE A 117 4.15 8.25 7.09
C ILE A 117 3.70 8.54 5.67
N VAL A 118 2.77 9.48 5.54
CA VAL A 118 2.18 9.85 4.26
C VAL A 118 2.33 11.36 4.04
N ILE A 119 2.68 11.71 2.82
CA ILE A 119 2.82 13.09 2.36
C ILE A 119 1.53 13.50 1.66
N ALA A 120 0.98 14.65 2.01
CA ALA A 120 -0.11 15.30 1.32
C ALA A 120 0.44 16.48 0.50
N ILE A 121 0.27 16.43 -0.82
CA ILE A 121 0.70 17.47 -1.77
C ILE A 121 -0.56 18.11 -2.36
N PRO A 122 -0.67 19.45 -2.41
CA PRO A 122 -1.81 20.12 -3.04
C PRO A 122 -2.00 19.67 -4.50
N GLY A 123 -3.21 19.20 -4.86
CA GLY A 123 -3.50 18.58 -6.15
C GLY A 123 -3.25 19.48 -7.34
N GLU A 124 -3.53 20.79 -7.25
CA GLU A 124 -3.23 21.76 -8.32
C GLU A 124 -1.73 21.83 -8.65
N ARG A 125 -0.88 21.79 -7.61
CA ARG A 125 0.58 21.82 -7.79
C ARG A 125 1.09 20.53 -8.39
N PHE A 126 0.62 19.43 -7.87
CA PHE A 126 0.95 18.10 -8.38
C PHE A 126 0.56 17.98 -9.86
N SER A 127 -0.67 18.32 -10.21
CA SER A 127 -1.16 18.28 -11.59
C SER A 127 -0.31 19.13 -12.53
N ARG A 128 0.08 20.36 -12.13
CA ARG A 128 0.95 21.21 -12.93
C ARG A 128 2.29 20.54 -13.22
N VAL A 129 2.96 20.04 -12.18
CA VAL A 129 4.27 19.38 -12.34
C VAL A 129 4.15 18.11 -13.19
N VAL A 130 3.09 17.31 -13.04
CA VAL A 130 2.84 16.15 -13.89
C VAL A 130 2.73 16.53 -15.37
N HIS A 131 2.04 17.65 -15.69
CA HIS A 131 1.93 18.11 -17.09
C HIS A 131 3.28 18.61 -17.65
N GLU A 132 4.14 19.13 -16.82
CA GLU A 132 5.44 19.70 -17.25
C GLU A 132 6.58 18.68 -17.25
N GLN A 133 6.44 17.55 -16.52
CA GLN A 133 7.51 16.58 -16.30
C GLN A 133 7.13 15.18 -16.80
N LEU A 134 7.62 14.84 -17.99
CA LEU A 134 7.29 13.55 -18.63
C LEU A 134 7.80 12.35 -17.81
N SER A 135 8.94 12.47 -17.13
CA SER A 135 9.47 11.41 -16.26
C SER A 135 8.48 11.03 -15.17
N LEU A 136 7.92 12.03 -14.47
CA LEU A 136 6.89 11.79 -13.44
C LEU A 136 5.63 11.17 -14.04
N THR A 137 5.17 11.67 -15.18
CA THR A 137 3.99 11.13 -15.88
C THR A 137 4.17 9.65 -16.20
N THR A 138 5.35 9.25 -16.69
CA THR A 138 5.65 7.85 -17.03
C THR A 138 5.57 6.95 -15.80
N VAL A 139 6.21 7.36 -14.68
CA VAL A 139 6.17 6.60 -13.43
C VAL A 139 4.74 6.45 -12.91
N LEU A 140 3.95 7.53 -12.95
CA LEU A 140 2.55 7.49 -12.53
C LEU A 140 1.69 6.57 -13.41
N LEU A 141 1.91 6.55 -14.72
CA LEU A 141 1.20 5.64 -15.64
C LEU A 141 1.53 4.18 -15.33
N ASP A 142 2.79 3.86 -15.03
CA ASP A 142 3.19 2.50 -14.64
C ASP A 142 2.56 2.09 -13.31
N GLN A 143 2.58 2.97 -12.31
CA GLN A 143 1.88 2.72 -11.04
C GLN A 143 0.38 2.48 -11.28
N ARG A 144 -0.29 3.29 -12.11
CA ARG A 144 -1.71 3.13 -12.42
C ARG A 144 -2.02 1.84 -13.15
N ARG A 145 -1.18 1.44 -14.10
CA ARG A 145 -1.31 0.16 -14.79
C ARG A 145 -1.27 -1.00 -13.80
N GLN A 146 -0.33 -0.97 -12.88
CA GLN A 146 -0.22 -1.98 -11.81
C GLN A 146 -1.48 -2.00 -10.92
N ARG A 147 -1.98 -0.83 -10.51
CA ARG A 147 -3.20 -0.74 -9.68
C ARG A 147 -4.46 -1.25 -10.38
N LEU A 148 -4.60 -1.01 -11.67
CA LEU A 148 -5.73 -1.56 -12.45
C LEU A 148 -5.73 -3.08 -12.41
N TYR A 149 -4.57 -3.71 -12.60
CA TYR A 149 -4.44 -5.16 -12.49
C TYR A 149 -4.79 -5.66 -11.07
N GLU A 150 -4.22 -5.06 -10.04
CA GLU A 150 -4.48 -5.45 -8.64
C GLU A 150 -5.95 -5.29 -8.24
N THR A 151 -6.59 -4.20 -8.69
CA THR A 151 -8.02 -3.94 -8.42
C THR A 151 -8.94 -4.97 -9.08
N ALA A 152 -8.51 -5.60 -10.17
CA ALA A 152 -9.25 -6.70 -10.77
C ALA A 152 -9.02 -8.04 -10.05
N VAL A 153 -7.78 -8.33 -9.66
CA VAL A 153 -7.38 -9.64 -9.12
C VAL A 153 -7.80 -9.82 -7.66
N LEU A 154 -7.43 -8.90 -6.75
CA LEU A 154 -7.70 -9.08 -5.31
C LEU A 154 -9.18 -9.27 -4.95
N PRO A 155 -10.12 -8.47 -5.47
CA PRO A 155 -11.54 -8.71 -5.22
C PRO A 155 -12.05 -10.01 -5.84
N ALA A 156 -11.54 -10.42 -7.02
CA ALA A 156 -11.90 -11.69 -7.64
C ALA A 156 -11.43 -12.87 -6.79
N ASP A 157 -10.20 -12.82 -6.27
CA ASP A 157 -9.68 -13.83 -5.33
C ASP A 157 -10.58 -13.97 -4.11
N CYS A 158 -11.05 -12.85 -3.55
CA CYS A 158 -11.96 -12.87 -2.41
C CYS A 158 -13.29 -13.59 -2.69
N LEU A 159 -13.75 -13.58 -3.95
CA LEU A 159 -15.03 -14.16 -4.33
C LEU A 159 -14.92 -15.62 -4.83
N TYR A 160 -13.85 -15.94 -5.53
CA TYR A 160 -13.78 -17.17 -6.34
C TYR A 160 -12.58 -18.08 -6.01
N ALA A 161 -11.48 -17.54 -5.48
CA ALA A 161 -10.28 -18.33 -5.26
C ALA A 161 -10.31 -19.15 -3.97
N SER A 162 -9.56 -20.26 -3.96
CA SER A 162 -9.31 -21.04 -2.75
C SER A 162 -8.54 -20.24 -1.69
N SER A 163 -8.55 -20.70 -0.45
CA SER A 163 -7.79 -20.05 0.62
C SER A 163 -6.27 -20.05 0.36
N VAL A 164 -5.77 -21.06 -0.32
CA VAL A 164 -4.35 -21.16 -0.69
C VAL A 164 -3.99 -20.06 -1.68
N VAL A 165 -4.74 -19.94 -2.77
CA VAL A 165 -4.54 -18.90 -3.80
C VAL A 165 -4.65 -17.49 -3.19
N ARG A 166 -5.69 -17.24 -2.41
CA ARG A 166 -5.93 -15.92 -1.78
C ARG A 166 -4.77 -15.48 -0.88
N TYR A 167 -4.28 -16.39 -0.02
CA TYR A 167 -3.15 -16.06 0.85
C TYR A 167 -1.83 -16.00 0.08
N GLY A 168 -1.63 -16.83 -0.94
CA GLY A 168 -0.49 -16.76 -1.82
C GLY A 168 -0.39 -15.37 -2.46
N HIS A 169 -1.44 -14.92 -3.13
CA HIS A 169 -1.50 -13.60 -3.76
C HIS A 169 -1.36 -12.47 -2.74
N LEU A 170 -2.00 -12.57 -1.58
CA LEU A 170 -1.90 -11.56 -0.52
C LEU A 170 -0.45 -11.41 -0.04
N LEU A 171 0.22 -12.50 0.32
CA LEU A 171 1.59 -12.48 0.83
C LEU A 171 2.59 -12.08 -0.27
N GLY A 172 2.42 -12.57 -1.50
CA GLY A 172 3.24 -12.19 -2.64
C GLY A 172 3.15 -10.70 -2.99
N LYS A 173 2.01 -10.05 -2.72
CA LYS A 173 1.82 -8.60 -2.92
C LYS A 173 2.30 -7.78 -1.74
N LEU A 174 2.18 -8.27 -0.51
CA LEU A 174 2.62 -7.56 0.69
C LEU A 174 4.13 -7.63 0.89
N GLY A 175 4.75 -8.79 0.68
CA GLY A 175 6.17 -9.01 0.92
C GLY A 175 7.06 -7.90 0.31
N PRO A 176 6.94 -7.57 -0.98
CA PRO A 176 7.77 -6.54 -1.62
C PRO A 176 7.62 -5.12 -1.04
N LEU A 177 6.58 -4.86 -0.27
CA LEU A 177 6.33 -3.54 0.32
C LEU A 177 7.07 -3.33 1.66
N TYR A 178 7.70 -4.37 2.17
CA TYR A 178 8.45 -4.34 3.43
C TYR A 178 9.94 -4.62 3.23
N PRO A 179 10.82 -4.00 4.05
CA PRO A 179 12.23 -4.34 4.07
C PRO A 179 12.44 -5.84 4.31
N ASP A 180 13.42 -6.42 3.62
CA ASP A 180 13.77 -7.85 3.69
C ASP A 180 12.58 -8.78 3.45
N GLN A 181 11.51 -8.28 2.81
CA GLN A 181 10.26 -8.98 2.52
C GLN A 181 9.58 -9.54 3.79
N MET A 182 9.87 -8.97 4.94
CA MET A 182 9.33 -9.38 6.23
C MET A 182 8.10 -8.52 6.58
N ILE A 183 6.93 -9.14 6.51
CA ILE A 183 5.64 -8.53 6.86
C ILE A 183 5.48 -8.60 8.38
N PRO A 184 5.59 -7.49 9.13
CA PRO A 184 5.59 -7.51 10.61
C PRO A 184 4.16 -7.58 11.19
N ALA A 185 3.32 -8.46 10.64
CA ALA A 185 1.92 -8.61 10.99
C ALA A 185 1.66 -9.88 11.78
N THR A 186 0.67 -9.84 12.66
CA THR A 186 0.13 -11.02 13.33
C THR A 186 -0.66 -11.88 12.33
N HIS A 187 -0.80 -13.17 12.63
CA HIS A 187 -1.65 -14.05 11.84
C HIS A 187 -3.13 -13.57 11.79
N GLU A 188 -3.61 -12.91 12.83
CA GLU A 188 -4.96 -12.32 12.87
C GLU A 188 -5.11 -11.18 11.85
N GLU A 189 -4.11 -10.28 11.79
CA GLU A 189 -4.09 -9.17 10.83
C GLU A 189 -4.00 -9.68 9.39
N ILE A 190 -3.11 -10.64 9.10
CA ILE A 190 -3.00 -11.26 7.77
C ILE A 190 -4.32 -11.94 7.38
N ALA A 191 -4.92 -12.68 8.29
CA ALA A 191 -6.19 -13.36 8.05
C ALA A 191 -7.31 -12.36 7.74
N GLY A 192 -7.39 -11.27 8.52
CA GLY A 192 -8.33 -10.18 8.29
C GLY A 192 -8.14 -9.49 6.95
N MET A 193 -6.89 -9.26 6.52
CA MET A 193 -6.59 -8.70 5.20
C MET A 193 -7.03 -9.62 4.05
N GLY A 194 -6.87 -10.94 4.22
CA GLY A 194 -7.35 -11.94 3.27
C GLY A 194 -8.85 -12.20 3.30
N GLY A 195 -9.60 -11.56 4.22
CA GLY A 195 -11.03 -11.76 4.38
C GLY A 195 -11.41 -13.18 4.83
N MET A 196 -10.54 -13.84 5.60
CA MET A 196 -10.73 -15.19 6.11
C MET A 196 -10.41 -15.27 7.60
N SER A 197 -10.76 -16.42 8.24
CA SER A 197 -10.46 -16.63 9.65
C SER A 197 -8.98 -16.97 9.87
N ARG A 198 -8.47 -16.63 11.06
CA ARG A 198 -7.12 -17.00 11.51
C ARG A 198 -6.87 -18.50 11.39
N SER A 199 -7.84 -19.36 11.79
CA SER A 199 -7.71 -20.82 11.70
C SER A 199 -7.47 -21.29 10.26
N ARG A 200 -8.04 -20.60 9.27
CA ARG A 200 -7.82 -20.92 7.87
C ARG A 200 -6.41 -20.55 7.41
N LEU A 201 -5.89 -19.41 7.83
CA LEU A 201 -4.49 -19.03 7.58
C LEU A 201 -3.53 -20.05 8.21
N GLU A 202 -3.77 -20.46 9.47
CA GLU A 202 -2.96 -21.44 10.17
C GLU A 202 -2.98 -22.84 9.52
N THR A 203 -3.95 -23.12 8.65
CA THR A 203 -3.97 -24.35 7.82
C THR A 203 -3.11 -24.19 6.56
N VAL A 204 -3.01 -22.99 6.00
CA VAL A 204 -2.32 -22.72 4.73
C VAL A 204 -0.83 -22.43 4.94
N LEU A 205 -0.47 -21.64 5.96
CA LEU A 205 0.92 -21.23 6.21
C LEU A 205 1.94 -22.36 6.30
N PRO A 206 1.64 -23.50 6.98
CA PRO A 206 2.57 -24.64 7.02
C PRO A 206 2.88 -25.19 5.62
N GLN A 207 1.91 -25.20 4.72
CA GLN A 207 2.09 -25.66 3.33
C GLN A 207 3.06 -24.73 2.59
N PHE A 208 2.92 -23.43 2.75
CA PHE A 208 3.83 -22.46 2.15
C PHE A 208 5.25 -22.53 2.73
N LYS A 209 5.37 -22.80 4.04
CA LYS A 209 6.67 -22.99 4.69
C LYS A 209 7.35 -24.27 4.21
N GLU A 210 6.64 -25.37 4.11
CA GLU A 210 7.15 -26.64 3.61
C GLU A 210 7.59 -26.54 2.13
N ALA A 211 6.87 -25.76 1.34
CA ALA A 211 7.23 -25.46 -0.06
C ALA A 211 8.39 -24.45 -0.19
N GLY A 212 8.83 -23.83 0.92
CA GLY A 212 9.91 -22.83 0.91
C GLY A 212 9.50 -21.46 0.38
N TYR A 213 8.21 -21.14 0.35
CA TYR A 213 7.71 -19.85 -0.15
C TYR A 213 7.71 -18.76 0.92
N VAL A 214 7.58 -19.17 2.18
CA VAL A 214 7.60 -18.26 3.34
C VAL A 214 8.41 -18.87 4.48
N ASP A 215 8.87 -18.02 5.40
CA ASP A 215 9.37 -18.42 6.70
C ASP A 215 8.69 -17.62 7.81
N TYR A 216 8.44 -18.26 8.95
CA TYR A 216 7.86 -17.66 10.14
C TYR A 216 8.14 -18.51 11.37
N GLU A 217 8.14 -17.92 12.56
CA GLU A 217 8.21 -18.64 13.82
C GLU A 217 6.83 -18.72 14.47
N TYR A 218 6.49 -19.91 14.99
CA TYR A 218 5.17 -20.12 15.60
C TYR A 218 5.04 -19.31 16.90
N GLY A 219 4.01 -18.47 16.97
CA GLY A 219 3.77 -17.60 18.12
C GLY A 219 4.48 -16.24 18.06
N GLU A 220 5.32 -16.01 17.08
CA GLU A 220 5.95 -14.71 16.82
C GLU A 220 5.14 -13.87 15.82
N THR A 221 5.46 -12.58 15.79
CA THR A 221 4.90 -11.64 14.83
C THR A 221 5.81 -11.58 13.62
N GLY A 222 5.26 -11.82 12.44
CA GLY A 222 5.97 -11.64 11.19
C GLY A 222 5.99 -12.88 10.30
N ILE A 223 5.90 -12.62 9.01
CA ILE A 223 6.04 -13.63 7.95
C ILE A 223 7.03 -13.09 6.94
N THR A 224 8.13 -13.80 6.72
CA THR A 224 9.10 -13.48 5.67
C THR A 224 8.70 -14.19 4.39
N VAL A 225 8.54 -13.44 3.30
CA VAL A 225 8.27 -13.98 1.97
C VAL A 225 9.60 -14.34 1.31
N LEU A 226 9.79 -15.62 0.95
CA LEU A 226 11.03 -16.12 0.35
C LEU A 226 10.92 -16.23 -1.18
N ASP A 227 9.75 -16.58 -1.68
CA ASP A 227 9.49 -16.73 -3.13
C ASP A 227 8.19 -16.03 -3.54
N ILE A 228 8.33 -14.79 -3.96
CA ILE A 228 7.22 -13.95 -4.43
C ILE A 228 6.57 -14.54 -5.68
N ASN A 229 7.38 -15.03 -6.62
CA ASN A 229 6.86 -15.50 -7.91
C ASN A 229 5.99 -16.74 -7.74
N SER A 230 6.43 -17.72 -6.95
CA SER A 230 5.63 -18.91 -6.65
C SER A 230 4.33 -18.58 -5.93
N LEU A 231 4.33 -17.59 -5.03
CA LEU A 231 3.12 -17.12 -4.36
C LEU A 231 2.15 -16.41 -5.30
N LEU A 232 2.65 -15.62 -6.26
CA LEU A 232 1.80 -14.89 -7.22
C LEU A 232 1.26 -15.76 -8.34
N HIS A 233 1.82 -16.96 -8.57
CA HIS A 233 1.40 -17.92 -9.60
C HIS A 233 1.01 -19.28 -8.99
N ILE A 234 0.51 -19.26 -7.77
CA ILE A 234 0.23 -20.48 -7.00
C ILE A 234 -0.90 -21.33 -7.61
N GLU A 235 -1.74 -20.75 -8.44
CA GLU A 235 -2.79 -21.46 -9.18
C GLU A 235 -2.22 -22.53 -10.11
N ASP A 236 -1.14 -22.21 -10.81
CA ASP A 236 -0.48 -23.10 -11.76
C ASP A 236 0.08 -24.36 -11.08
N MET A 237 0.28 -24.28 -9.75
CA MET A 237 0.84 -25.37 -8.96
C MET A 237 -0.23 -26.29 -8.36
N ILE A 238 -1.48 -25.80 -8.22
CA ILE A 238 -2.61 -26.58 -7.69
C ILE A 238 -3.26 -27.41 -8.81
N GLU A 239 -3.23 -26.97 -10.04
CA GLU A 239 -3.77 -27.69 -11.20
C GLU A 239 -2.86 -28.82 -11.71
N GLY A 240 -1.65 -28.93 -11.20
CA GLY A 240 -0.63 -29.93 -11.57
C GLY A 240 -0.57 -31.16 -10.67
N VAL A 241 -1.54 -31.38 -9.75
CA VAL A 241 -1.61 -32.56 -8.85
C VAL A 241 -2.80 -33.42 -9.16
#